data_5ce63bc2d43112d46f828d10bcf39a13
#
_entry.id   5ce63bc2d43112d46f828d10bcf39a13
#
_cell.length_a   1.000
_cell.length_b   1.000
_cell.length_c   1.000
_cell.angle_alpha   90.00
_cell.angle_beta   90.00
_cell.angle_gamma   90.00
#
_symmetry.space_group_name_H-M   'P 1'
#
loop_
_entity.id
_entity.type
_entity.pdbx_description
1 polymer ?
#
loop_
_entity_poly.entity_id
_entity_poly.type
_entity_poly.pdbx_seq_one_letter_code
_entity_poly.pdbx_strand_id
1 'polypeptide(L)'
;MKFKIGESVAVKSGVTDPDFGFDISGWQGRVQEVDSTDTVFIRWDSLTLNQMGLDLAIRCEEENFDWEVMTLAITEVEKASIRDTEDDVDRVASFMKAKMIEMGK
;
A
#
# COMPACT_ATOMS: atom_id res chain seq x y z
N MET A 1 3.01 7.92 19.18
CA MET A 1 3.21 8.85 18.05
C MET A 1 2.00 8.79 17.13
N LYS A 2 1.57 9.94 16.61
CA LYS A 2 0.41 10.02 15.74
C LYS A 2 0.81 10.44 14.33
N PHE A 3 0.15 9.84 13.35
CA PHE A 3 0.32 10.20 11.94
C PHE A 3 -0.89 11.02 11.50
N LYS A 4 -0.70 11.85 10.50
CA LYS A 4 -1.76 12.67 9.93
C LYS A 4 -2.14 12.14 8.55
N ILE A 5 -3.40 12.35 8.17
CA ILE A 5 -3.87 12.02 6.83
C ILE A 5 -3.01 12.74 5.80
N GLY A 6 -2.57 12.02 4.79
CA GLY A 6 -1.69 12.54 3.74
C GLY A 6 -0.20 12.41 4.03
N GLU A 7 0.15 12.09 5.27
CA GLU A 7 1.56 11.92 5.66
C GLU A 7 2.12 10.64 5.05
N SER A 8 3.39 10.70 4.60
CA SER A 8 4.07 9.54 4.03
C SER A 8 4.67 8.69 5.14
N VAL A 9 4.50 7.38 5.02
CA VAL A 9 5.04 6.41 5.97
C VAL A 9 5.64 5.23 5.23
N ALA A 10 6.63 4.60 5.86
CA ALA A 10 7.25 3.38 5.34
C ALA A 10 7.07 2.26 6.36
N VAL A 11 6.90 1.06 5.86
CA VAL A 11 6.79 -0.14 6.72
C VAL A 11 8.15 -0.48 7.28
N LYS A 12 8.21 -0.72 8.58
CA LYS A 12 9.45 -1.06 9.27
C LYS A 12 9.98 -2.41 8.83
N SER A 13 11.26 -2.60 9.06
CA SER A 13 11.93 -3.88 8.77
C SER A 13 11.30 -5.01 9.58
N GLY A 14 11.14 -6.16 8.95
CA GLY A 14 10.63 -7.36 9.61
C GLY A 14 9.12 -7.50 9.66
N VAL A 15 8.37 -6.53 9.11
CA VAL A 15 6.91 -6.60 9.09
C VAL A 15 6.46 -7.44 7.89
N THR A 16 5.49 -8.32 8.13
CA THR A 16 4.91 -9.16 7.08
C THR A 16 3.47 -8.77 6.82
N ASP A 17 3.01 -9.06 5.60
CA ASP A 17 1.63 -8.87 5.21
C ASP A 17 0.72 -9.72 6.10
N PRO A 18 -0.35 -9.13 6.68
CA PRO A 18 -1.21 -9.88 7.60
C PRO A 18 -2.03 -10.99 6.94
N ASP A 19 -2.23 -10.93 5.64
CA ASP A 19 -3.09 -11.90 4.94
C ASP A 19 -2.29 -13.03 4.30
N PHE A 20 -1.19 -12.71 3.62
CA PHE A 20 -0.39 -13.70 2.90
C PHE A 20 0.93 -14.02 3.57
N GLY A 21 1.39 -13.18 4.49
CA GLY A 21 2.61 -13.42 5.26
C GLY A 21 3.92 -13.11 4.55
N PHE A 22 3.89 -12.51 3.36
CA PHE A 22 5.13 -12.13 2.70
C PHE A 22 5.72 -10.85 3.30
N ASP A 23 7.01 -10.64 3.07
CA ASP A 23 7.73 -9.49 3.61
C ASP A 23 7.33 -8.19 2.90
N ILE A 24 6.84 -7.20 3.66
CA ILE A 24 6.48 -5.89 3.14
C ILE A 24 7.40 -4.79 3.68
N SER A 25 8.54 -5.16 4.24
CA SER A 25 9.51 -4.19 4.77
C SER A 25 9.87 -3.15 3.71
N GLY A 26 9.83 -1.89 4.09
CA GLY A 26 10.20 -0.79 3.19
C GLY A 26 9.10 -0.33 2.23
N TRP A 27 7.96 -0.99 2.22
CA TRP A 27 6.84 -0.51 1.42
C TRP A 27 6.40 0.85 1.95
N GLN A 28 6.03 1.75 1.05
CA GLN A 28 5.77 3.15 1.41
C GLN A 28 4.46 3.64 0.80
N GLY A 29 3.76 4.48 1.55
CA GLY A 29 2.51 5.05 1.08
C GLY A 29 2.09 6.24 1.94
N ARG A 30 0.89 6.73 1.68
CA ARG A 30 0.32 7.86 2.41
C ARG A 30 -0.79 7.39 3.32
N VAL A 31 -0.85 7.98 4.50
CA VAL A 31 -1.91 7.69 5.45
C VAL A 31 -3.24 8.22 4.91
N GLN A 32 -4.22 7.34 4.75
CA GLN A 32 -5.57 7.71 4.31
C GLN A 32 -6.49 7.95 5.51
N GLU A 33 -6.26 7.20 6.58
CA GLU A 33 -7.11 7.25 7.75
C GLU A 33 -6.33 6.75 8.96
N VAL A 34 -6.62 7.31 10.13
CA VAL A 34 -6.02 6.87 11.39
C VAL A 34 -7.16 6.40 12.28
N ASP A 35 -7.12 5.14 12.66
CA ASP A 35 -8.11 4.56 13.57
C ASP A 35 -7.75 4.91 15.01
N SER A 36 -8.75 5.14 15.85
CA SER A 36 -8.55 5.41 17.26
C SER A 36 -7.96 4.23 18.03
N THR A 37 -7.91 3.06 17.42
CA THR A 37 -7.38 1.84 18.02
C THR A 37 -5.94 1.54 17.61
N ASP A 38 -5.18 2.57 17.25
CA ASP A 38 -3.75 2.47 16.96
C ASP A 38 -3.43 1.76 15.65
N THR A 39 -4.30 1.88 14.67
CA THR A 39 -4.04 1.40 13.32
C THR A 39 -4.07 2.55 12.33
N VAL A 40 -3.37 2.35 11.20
CA VAL A 40 -3.38 3.31 10.09
C VAL A 40 -3.80 2.58 8.83
N PHE A 41 -4.57 3.28 8.01
CA PHE A 41 -5.00 2.80 6.70
C PHE A 41 -4.13 3.52 5.67
N ILE A 42 -3.35 2.77 4.93
CA ILE A 42 -2.30 3.30 4.04
C ILE A 42 -2.65 3.02 2.59
N ARG A 43 -2.53 4.02 1.74
CA ARG A 43 -2.59 3.84 0.29
C ARG A 43 -1.16 3.83 -0.23
N TRP A 44 -0.75 2.76 -0.89
CA TRP A 44 0.63 2.62 -1.38
C TRP A 44 0.97 3.68 -2.41
N ASP A 45 2.23 4.11 -2.42
CA ASP A 45 2.70 5.08 -3.41
C ASP A 45 3.00 4.37 -4.74
N SER A 46 3.29 5.16 -5.77
CA SER A 46 3.49 4.64 -7.11
C SER A 46 4.69 3.70 -7.22
N LEU A 47 5.75 3.98 -6.47
CA LEU A 47 6.94 3.14 -6.49
C LEU A 47 6.65 1.77 -5.86
N THR A 48 5.90 1.77 -4.76
CA THR A 48 5.50 0.53 -4.09
C THR A 48 4.56 -0.29 -4.98
N LEU A 49 3.60 0.36 -5.64
CA LEU A 49 2.70 -0.32 -6.57
C LEU A 49 3.48 -0.98 -7.71
N ASN A 50 4.47 -0.28 -8.26
CA ASN A 50 5.33 -0.84 -9.31
C ASN A 50 6.14 -2.02 -8.80
N GLN A 51 6.65 -1.93 -7.58
CA GLN A 51 7.42 -3.01 -6.96
C GLN A 51 6.54 -4.23 -6.68
N MET A 52 5.32 -4.00 -6.25
CA MET A 52 4.34 -5.07 -5.97
C MET A 52 4.09 -5.93 -7.22
N GLY A 53 3.83 -5.27 -8.34
CA GLY A 53 3.61 -5.94 -9.61
C GLY A 53 2.21 -6.50 -9.79
N LEU A 54 1.94 -6.92 -11.02
CA LEU A 54 0.62 -7.40 -11.40
C LEU A 54 0.25 -8.74 -10.76
N ASP A 55 1.23 -9.64 -10.63
CA ASP A 55 0.94 -10.98 -10.10
C ASP A 55 0.35 -10.90 -8.68
N LEU A 56 0.95 -10.06 -7.84
CA LEU A 56 0.46 -9.90 -6.48
C LEU A 56 -0.89 -9.19 -6.45
N ALA A 57 -1.06 -8.15 -7.27
CA ALA A 57 -2.33 -7.43 -7.36
C ALA A 57 -3.46 -8.36 -7.79
N ILE A 58 -3.21 -9.20 -8.78
CA ILE A 58 -4.18 -10.19 -9.26
C ILE A 58 -4.54 -11.17 -8.14
N ARG A 59 -3.53 -11.65 -7.42
CA ARG A 59 -3.76 -12.57 -6.30
C ARG A 59 -4.62 -11.94 -5.22
N CYS A 60 -4.40 -10.67 -4.91
CA CYS A 60 -5.24 -9.96 -3.94
C CYS A 60 -6.68 -9.90 -4.41
N GLU A 61 -6.91 -9.57 -5.69
CA GLU A 61 -8.27 -9.50 -6.22
C GLU A 61 -8.97 -10.86 -6.21
N GLU A 62 -8.24 -11.91 -6.51
CA GLU A 62 -8.78 -13.27 -6.48
C GLU A 62 -9.23 -13.68 -5.07
N GLU A 63 -8.57 -13.13 -4.05
CA GLU A 63 -8.91 -13.40 -2.65
C GLU A 63 -9.81 -12.31 -2.04
N ASN A 64 -10.30 -11.39 -2.86
CA ASN A 64 -11.14 -10.27 -2.43
C ASN A 64 -10.45 -9.30 -1.49
N PHE A 65 -9.14 -9.15 -1.60
CA PHE A 65 -8.37 -8.14 -0.87
C PHE A 65 -8.06 -6.96 -1.78
N ASP A 66 -7.96 -5.78 -1.18
CA ASP A 66 -7.60 -4.57 -1.92
C ASP A 66 -6.07 -4.46 -1.95
N TRP A 67 -5.50 -4.41 -3.16
CA TRP A 67 -4.04 -4.33 -3.31
C TRP A 67 -3.51 -2.89 -3.23
N GLU A 68 -4.38 -1.88 -3.32
CA GLU A 68 -3.95 -0.48 -3.30
C GLU A 68 -3.72 0.05 -1.89
N VAL A 69 -4.34 -0.57 -0.91
CA VAL A 69 -4.34 -0.10 0.47
C VAL A 69 -4.07 -1.25 1.44
N MET A 70 -3.68 -0.89 2.65
CA MET A 70 -3.45 -1.88 3.70
C MET A 70 -3.63 -1.21 5.07
N THR A 71 -4.17 -1.95 6.02
CA THR A 71 -4.29 -1.51 7.41
C THR A 71 -3.17 -2.15 8.22
N LEU A 72 -2.40 -1.32 8.91
CA LEU A 72 -1.29 -1.79 9.75
C LEU A 72 -1.35 -1.10 11.11
N ALA A 73 -0.68 -1.69 12.10
CA ALA A 73 -0.52 -1.04 13.40
C ALA A 73 0.43 0.15 13.26
N ILE A 74 0.19 1.22 14.01
CA ILE A 74 1.06 2.40 13.97
C ILE A 74 2.49 2.06 14.39
N THR A 75 2.68 1.00 15.16
CA THR A 75 4.01 0.55 15.58
C THR A 75 4.78 -0.15 14.45
N GLU A 76 4.10 -0.51 13.37
CA GLU A 76 4.71 -1.21 12.24
C GLU A 76 5.20 -0.26 11.15
N VAL A 77 4.92 1.04 11.29
CA VAL A 77 5.30 2.04 10.28
C VAL A 77 6.06 3.18 10.92
N GLU A 78 6.80 3.92 10.09
CA GLU A 78 7.56 5.08 10.51
C GLU A 78 7.42 6.17 9.45
N LYS A 79 7.69 7.41 9.84
CA LYS A 79 7.61 8.54 8.90
C LYS A 79 8.62 8.37 7.78
N ALA A 80 8.23 8.78 6.59
CA ALA A 80 9.09 8.71 5.42
C ALA A 80 8.89 9.96 4.56
N SER A 81 9.88 10.26 3.73
CA SER A 81 9.78 11.39 2.81
C SER A 81 8.88 11.02 1.63
N ILE A 82 8.04 11.98 1.22
CA ILE A 82 7.22 11.81 0.02
C ILE A 82 8.16 11.70 -1.18
N ARG A 83 7.92 10.73 -2.04
CA ARG A 83 8.79 10.46 -3.19
C ARG A 83 8.04 10.45 -4.52
N ASP A 84 6.75 10.76 -4.50
CA ASP A 84 5.93 10.86 -5.71
C ASP A 84 4.73 11.77 -5.42
N THR A 85 3.80 11.88 -6.37
CA THR A 85 2.58 12.68 -6.22
C THR A 85 1.37 11.77 -6.24
N GLU A 86 0.21 12.29 -5.78
CA GLU A 86 -1.06 11.56 -5.87
C GLU A 86 -1.40 11.23 -7.32
N ASP A 87 -1.07 12.13 -8.26
CA ASP A 87 -1.27 11.87 -9.68
C ASP A 87 -0.47 10.67 -10.16
N ASP A 88 0.75 10.51 -9.65
CA ASP A 88 1.59 9.34 -9.97
C ASP A 88 0.91 8.06 -9.50
N VAL A 89 0.37 8.08 -8.28
CA VAL A 89 -0.34 6.92 -7.73
C VAL A 89 -1.55 6.57 -8.60
N ASP A 90 -2.35 7.57 -8.92
CA ASP A 90 -3.55 7.36 -9.76
C ASP A 90 -3.18 6.76 -11.11
N ARG A 91 -2.10 7.24 -11.71
CA ARG A 91 -1.64 6.78 -13.02
C ARG A 91 -1.19 5.33 -12.98
N VAL A 92 -0.38 4.97 -11.99
CA VAL A 92 0.10 3.59 -11.86
C VAL A 92 -1.05 2.65 -11.53
N ALA A 93 -1.91 3.02 -10.58
CA ALA A 93 -3.06 2.19 -10.21
C ALA A 93 -3.98 1.96 -11.42
N SER A 94 -4.26 3.01 -12.18
CA SER A 94 -5.10 2.91 -13.38
C SER A 94 -4.48 2.00 -14.44
N PHE A 95 -3.16 2.11 -14.63
CA PHE A 95 -2.43 1.26 -15.56
C PHE A 95 -2.53 -0.21 -15.15
N MET A 96 -2.33 -0.49 -13.86
CA MET A 96 -2.42 -1.86 -13.35
C MET A 96 -3.83 -2.43 -13.53
N LYS A 97 -4.85 -1.64 -13.23
CA LYS A 97 -6.25 -2.06 -13.41
C LYS A 97 -6.57 -2.36 -14.86
N ALA A 98 -6.11 -1.51 -15.79
CA ALA A 98 -6.30 -1.71 -17.22
C ALA A 98 -5.65 -3.01 -17.68
N LYS A 99 -4.43 -3.28 -17.21
CA LYS A 99 -3.72 -4.52 -17.55
C LYS A 99 -4.46 -5.74 -17.02
N MET A 100 -5.00 -5.66 -15.82
CA MET A 100 -5.75 -6.77 -15.23
C MET A 100 -7.00 -7.06 -16.05
N ILE A 101 -7.69 -6.03 -16.54
CA ILE A 101 -8.85 -6.20 -17.42
C ILE A 101 -8.44 -6.89 -18.73
N GLU A 102 -7.33 -6.46 -19.34
CA GLU A 102 -6.81 -7.08 -20.56
C GLU A 102 -6.51 -8.57 -20.36
N MET A 103 -6.10 -8.94 -19.16
CA MET A 103 -5.79 -10.33 -18.81
C MET A 103 -7.03 -11.13 -18.40
N GLY A 104 -8.22 -10.54 -18.44
CA GLY A 104 -9.46 -11.20 -18.09
C GLY A 104 -9.67 -11.36 -16.58
N LYS A 105 -9.10 -10.50 -15.78
CA LYS A 105 -9.19 -10.56 -14.31
C LYS A 105 -10.17 -9.58 -13.68
#